data_2bf3992eab693105b6ee568978d08c68
#
_entry.id   2bf3992eab693105b6ee568978d08c68
#
_cell.length_a   1.000
_cell.length_b   1.000
_cell.length_c   1.000
_cell.angle_alpha   90.00
_cell.angle_beta   90.00
_cell.angle_gamma   90.00
#
_symmetry.space_group_name_H-M   'P 1'
#
loop_
_entity.id
_entity.type
_entity.pdbx_description
1 polymer ?
#
loop_
_entity_poly.entity_id
_entity_poly.type
_entity_poly.pdbx_seq_one_letter_code
_entity_poly.pdbx_strand_id
1 'polypeptide(L)'
;MLIDFHYHFADTAGALEELLKDMDASGVELTLLIGGPTGAWWEYKKCGFAPNTAVAKAVKAHPDRLIGNVYSDPQEKDALATLKRYLDEGFRAVKMFPPAGFFPDDERCMPLYEEIEKRGVPILVHTGQTNIQIRSGDPKKRMATDSRFAHPFHLDKISRLFPGIPFVMAHSGYPHLMEAWSMAHANQNIYLDISGSGPWTDGIPLFYNAIGGQNFIPIDFARVVWGSDNCLPQAEHIARMSTYMRQIGAGSKERKLIFGENARKLLKIS
;
A
#
# COMPACT_ATOMS: atom_id res chain seq x y z
N MET A 1 -9.57 -8.79 -14.91
CA MET A 1 -8.55 -7.74 -14.72
C MET A 1 -7.74 -8.08 -13.49
N LEU A 2 -6.41 -8.15 -13.63
CA LEU A 2 -5.46 -8.26 -12.52
C LEU A 2 -4.85 -6.87 -12.28
N ILE A 3 -4.85 -6.41 -11.01
CA ILE A 3 -4.35 -5.09 -10.63
C ILE A 3 -3.37 -5.24 -9.48
N ASP A 4 -2.13 -4.82 -9.68
CA ASP A 4 -1.15 -4.68 -8.61
C ASP A 4 -1.38 -3.35 -7.87
N PHE A 5 -1.95 -3.41 -6.67
CA PHE A 5 -2.31 -2.22 -5.89
C PHE A 5 -1.14 -1.61 -5.12
N HIS A 6 -0.02 -2.32 -5.02
CA HIS A 6 1.14 -1.88 -4.23
C HIS A 6 2.46 -2.24 -4.93
N TYR A 7 3.00 -1.31 -5.71
CA TYR A 7 4.29 -1.48 -6.38
C TYR A 7 5.18 -0.26 -6.17
N HIS A 8 6.24 -0.40 -5.42
CA HIS A 8 7.24 0.66 -5.24
C HIS A 8 8.13 0.79 -6.47
N PHE A 9 8.11 1.97 -7.08
CA PHE A 9 8.95 2.27 -8.24
C PHE A 9 10.38 2.58 -7.78
N ALA A 10 11.34 1.87 -8.35
CA ALA A 10 12.76 2.08 -8.07
C ALA A 10 13.32 3.19 -8.99
N ASP A 11 14.22 4.02 -8.44
CA ASP A 11 14.92 5.05 -9.21
C ASP A 11 16.20 4.48 -9.82
N THR A 12 16.05 3.51 -10.72
CA THR A 12 17.13 2.82 -11.41
C THR A 12 16.88 2.73 -12.91
N ALA A 13 17.96 2.75 -13.70
CA ALA A 13 17.85 2.56 -15.15
C ALA A 13 17.24 1.20 -15.47
N GLY A 14 16.30 1.16 -16.39
CA GLY A 14 15.62 -0.07 -16.82
C GLY A 14 14.46 -0.53 -15.93
N ALA A 15 14.22 0.10 -14.76
CA ALA A 15 13.18 -0.33 -13.83
C ALA A 15 11.77 -0.30 -14.43
N LEU A 16 11.48 0.65 -15.32
CA LEU A 16 10.19 0.73 -15.99
C LEU A 16 10.00 -0.40 -16.99
N GLU A 17 11.01 -0.66 -17.79
CA GLU A 17 11.01 -1.75 -18.79
C GLU A 17 10.92 -3.12 -18.12
N GLU A 18 11.58 -3.30 -16.98
CA GLU A 18 11.49 -4.52 -16.17
C GLU A 18 10.08 -4.72 -15.62
N LEU A 19 9.47 -3.67 -15.08
CA LEU A 19 8.09 -3.71 -14.62
C LEU A 19 7.12 -4.10 -15.74
N LEU A 20 7.20 -3.44 -16.90
CA LEU A 20 6.29 -3.73 -18.01
C LEU A 20 6.44 -5.17 -18.52
N LYS A 21 7.65 -5.70 -18.57
CA LYS A 21 7.90 -7.12 -18.90
C LYS A 21 7.31 -8.06 -17.86
N ASP A 22 7.43 -7.74 -16.57
CA ASP A 22 6.87 -8.55 -15.50
C ASP A 22 5.33 -8.53 -15.53
N MET A 23 4.72 -7.37 -15.79
CA MET A 23 3.28 -7.24 -16.02
C MET A 23 2.81 -8.10 -17.20
N ASP A 24 3.53 -8.10 -18.31
CA ASP A 24 3.19 -8.90 -19.48
C ASP A 24 3.31 -10.40 -19.19
N ALA A 25 4.37 -10.82 -18.49
CA ALA A 25 4.59 -12.21 -18.10
C ALA A 25 3.56 -12.74 -17.08
N SER A 26 3.05 -11.86 -16.21
CA SER A 26 2.11 -12.21 -15.14
C SER A 26 0.64 -12.06 -15.53
N GLY A 27 0.35 -11.35 -16.62
CA GLY A 27 -1.01 -10.96 -17.01
C GLY A 27 -1.58 -9.82 -16.16
N VAL A 28 -0.74 -9.08 -15.41
CA VAL A 28 -1.17 -7.88 -14.69
C VAL A 28 -1.49 -6.78 -15.69
N GLU A 29 -2.72 -6.32 -15.67
CA GLU A 29 -3.22 -5.32 -16.62
C GLU A 29 -2.88 -3.90 -16.17
N LEU A 30 -3.02 -3.62 -14.87
CA LEU A 30 -2.73 -2.31 -14.28
C LEU A 30 -1.84 -2.45 -13.04
N THR A 31 -0.91 -1.52 -12.86
CA THR A 31 -0.08 -1.40 -11.65
C THR A 31 -0.20 0.00 -11.05
N LEU A 32 -0.54 0.04 -9.75
CA LEU A 32 -0.51 1.27 -8.96
C LEU A 32 0.93 1.58 -8.55
N LEU A 33 1.50 2.57 -9.22
CA LEU A 33 2.92 2.91 -9.12
C LEU A 33 3.15 3.94 -8.01
N ILE A 34 3.98 3.58 -7.04
CA ILE A 34 4.21 4.34 -5.81
C ILE A 34 5.63 4.88 -5.82
N GLY A 35 5.76 6.17 -5.58
CA GLY A 35 7.02 6.79 -5.19
C GLY A 35 7.33 6.50 -3.71
N GLY A 36 8.37 7.13 -3.20
CA GLY A 36 8.75 6.99 -1.82
C GLY A 36 9.42 8.24 -1.27
N PRO A 37 9.86 8.19 0.00
CA PRO A 37 10.58 9.29 0.60
C PRO A 37 11.82 9.61 -0.23
N THR A 38 12.00 10.88 -0.59
CA THR A 38 13.20 11.33 -1.30
C THR A 38 14.42 11.06 -0.42
N GLY A 39 15.42 10.37 -1.00
CA GLY A 39 16.58 9.93 -0.24
C GLY A 39 16.38 8.69 0.62
N ALA A 40 15.19 8.08 0.62
CA ALA A 40 14.98 6.75 1.17
C ALA A 40 15.53 5.68 0.22
N TRP A 41 16.01 4.59 0.78
CA TRP A 41 16.43 3.45 0.01
C TRP A 41 16.08 2.16 0.76
N TRP A 42 15.80 1.15 -0.02
CA TRP A 42 15.54 -0.16 0.54
C TRP A 42 16.86 -0.90 0.72
N GLU A 43 17.21 -1.17 1.96
CA GLU A 43 18.47 -1.83 2.29
C GLU A 43 18.66 -3.15 1.56
N TYR A 44 17.60 -3.94 1.44
CA TYR A 44 17.59 -5.23 0.76
C TYR A 44 17.95 -5.14 -0.74
N LYS A 45 17.43 -4.15 -1.45
CA LYS A 45 17.68 -3.95 -2.90
C LYS A 45 18.74 -2.90 -3.19
N LYS A 46 19.22 -2.18 -2.18
CA LYS A 46 20.19 -1.07 -2.30
C LYS A 46 19.80 -0.04 -3.36
N CYS A 47 18.50 0.13 -3.62
CA CYS A 47 17.99 1.11 -4.56
C CYS A 47 17.15 2.17 -3.82
N GLY A 48 17.11 3.38 -4.38
CA GLY A 48 16.21 4.45 -3.91
C GLY A 48 14.80 4.25 -4.46
N PHE A 49 13.83 4.83 -3.77
CA PHE A 49 12.50 5.00 -4.34
C PHE A 49 12.49 6.15 -5.34
N ALA A 50 11.70 6.01 -6.39
CA ALA A 50 11.46 7.09 -7.32
C ALA A 50 10.68 8.22 -6.65
N PRO A 51 11.01 9.50 -6.91
CA PRO A 51 10.19 10.62 -6.49
C PRO A 51 8.86 10.66 -7.26
N ASN A 52 7.86 11.35 -6.73
CA ASN A 52 6.56 11.52 -7.40
C ASN A 52 6.68 12.03 -8.85
N THR A 53 7.68 12.86 -9.15
CA THR A 53 7.95 13.36 -10.51
C THR A 53 8.32 12.23 -11.49
N ALA A 54 9.09 11.24 -11.05
CA ALA A 54 9.44 10.07 -11.87
C ALA A 54 8.23 9.15 -12.05
N VAL A 55 7.41 8.97 -11.02
CA VAL A 55 6.13 8.26 -11.12
C VAL A 55 5.22 8.93 -12.14
N ALA A 56 5.05 10.26 -12.08
CA ALA A 56 4.23 11.01 -13.04
C ALA A 56 4.71 10.84 -14.48
N LYS A 57 6.03 10.84 -14.69
CA LYS A 57 6.62 10.59 -16.02
C LYS A 57 6.30 9.19 -16.53
N ALA A 58 6.43 8.17 -15.70
CA ALA A 58 6.14 6.77 -16.07
C ALA A 58 4.64 6.59 -16.39
N VAL A 59 3.76 7.10 -15.53
CA VAL A 59 2.30 7.05 -15.73
C VAL A 59 1.89 7.77 -17.03
N LYS A 60 2.48 8.93 -17.31
CA LYS A 60 2.21 9.66 -18.55
C LYS A 60 2.66 8.90 -19.81
N ALA A 61 3.74 8.13 -19.70
CA ALA A 61 4.25 7.32 -20.81
C ALA A 61 3.40 6.07 -21.06
N HIS A 62 2.76 5.51 -20.03
CA HIS A 62 1.97 4.27 -20.08
C HIS A 62 0.64 4.41 -19.32
N PRO A 63 -0.26 5.33 -19.73
CA PRO A 63 -1.48 5.65 -18.96
C PRO A 63 -2.51 4.52 -18.95
N ASP A 64 -2.42 3.57 -19.84
CA ASP A 64 -3.24 2.35 -19.95
C ASP A 64 -2.69 1.17 -19.15
N ARG A 65 -1.49 1.28 -18.60
CA ARG A 65 -0.83 0.23 -17.80
C ARG A 65 -0.51 0.69 -16.37
N LEU A 66 -0.31 1.98 -16.13
CA LEU A 66 0.17 2.52 -14.88
C LEU A 66 -0.77 3.57 -14.30
N ILE A 67 -0.97 3.52 -12.99
CA ILE A 67 -1.77 4.47 -12.23
C ILE A 67 -0.87 5.09 -11.15
N GLY A 68 -0.93 6.41 -10.99
CA GLY A 68 -0.12 7.12 -10.00
C GLY A 68 -0.72 7.02 -8.59
N ASN A 69 0.14 6.71 -7.63
CA ASN A 69 -0.10 6.83 -6.21
C ASN A 69 0.88 7.87 -5.66
N VAL A 70 0.38 9.00 -5.15
CA VAL A 70 1.24 10.08 -4.67
C VAL A 70 1.78 9.75 -3.28
N TYR A 71 3.10 9.69 -3.16
CA TYR A 71 3.74 9.68 -1.85
C TYR A 71 3.55 11.03 -1.17
N SER A 72 3.00 11.03 0.04
CA SER A 72 2.73 12.22 0.83
C SER A 72 3.28 12.07 2.25
N ASP A 73 4.13 13.01 2.66
CA ASP A 73 4.69 13.08 4.00
C ASP A 73 4.18 14.36 4.68
N PRO A 74 3.39 14.27 5.76
CA PRO A 74 2.83 15.43 6.45
C PRO A 74 3.90 16.33 7.11
N GLN A 75 5.14 15.88 7.18
CA GLN A 75 6.27 16.65 7.70
C GLN A 75 6.85 17.62 6.67
N GLU A 76 6.56 17.42 5.38
CA GLU A 76 7.02 18.30 4.30
C GLU A 76 6.18 19.60 4.29
N LYS A 77 6.87 20.72 4.14
CA LYS A 77 6.24 22.05 4.20
C LYS A 77 5.14 22.26 3.15
N ASP A 78 5.29 21.64 2.00
CA ASP A 78 4.39 21.73 0.85
C ASP A 78 3.55 20.45 0.62
N ALA A 79 3.42 19.58 1.63
CA ALA A 79 2.74 18.30 1.52
C ALA A 79 1.34 18.41 0.91
N LEU A 80 0.51 19.35 1.38
CA LEU A 80 -0.85 19.56 0.87
C LEU A 80 -0.84 20.08 -0.57
N ALA A 81 0.06 21.01 -0.91
CA ALA A 81 0.17 21.53 -2.27
C ALA A 81 0.64 20.45 -3.25
N THR A 82 1.60 19.64 -2.83
CA THR A 82 2.10 18.48 -3.58
C THR A 82 1.01 17.46 -3.81
N LEU A 83 0.26 17.09 -2.76
CA LEU A 83 -0.87 16.18 -2.84
C LEU A 83 -1.91 16.66 -3.88
N LYS A 84 -2.38 17.91 -3.75
CA LYS A 84 -3.36 18.51 -4.66
C LYS A 84 -2.88 18.48 -6.11
N ARG A 85 -1.64 18.88 -6.36
CA ARG A 85 -1.06 18.89 -7.72
C ARG A 85 -1.12 17.52 -8.37
N TYR A 86 -0.64 16.46 -7.72
CA TYR A 86 -0.63 15.13 -8.33
C TYR A 86 -2.03 14.53 -8.48
N LEU A 87 -2.96 14.81 -7.57
CA LEU A 87 -4.35 14.42 -7.73
C LEU A 87 -5.01 15.16 -8.92
N ASP A 88 -4.65 16.44 -9.15
CA ASP A 88 -5.08 17.20 -10.33
C ASP A 88 -4.45 16.65 -11.64
N GLU A 89 -3.23 16.12 -11.57
CA GLU A 89 -2.56 15.42 -12.68
C GLU A 89 -3.13 14.01 -12.95
N GLY A 90 -4.12 13.55 -12.17
CA GLY A 90 -4.82 12.28 -12.40
C GLY A 90 -4.32 11.09 -11.58
N PHE A 91 -3.49 11.31 -10.57
CA PHE A 91 -3.18 10.28 -9.59
C PHE A 91 -4.45 9.86 -8.85
N ARG A 92 -4.58 8.55 -8.55
CA ARG A 92 -5.82 7.98 -8.02
C ARG A 92 -5.72 7.37 -6.63
N ALA A 93 -4.57 7.50 -5.98
CA ALA A 93 -4.35 7.03 -4.62
C ALA A 93 -3.25 7.85 -3.93
N VAL A 94 -3.15 7.70 -2.63
CA VAL A 94 -2.15 8.34 -1.78
C VAL A 94 -1.39 7.29 -1.00
N LYS A 95 -0.07 7.41 -0.90
CA LYS A 95 0.79 6.60 -0.01
C LYS A 95 1.29 7.44 1.14
N MET A 96 1.13 6.93 2.36
CA MET A 96 1.81 7.44 3.56
C MET A 96 2.75 6.39 4.15
N PHE A 97 3.87 6.88 4.68
CA PHE A 97 4.89 6.05 5.31
C PHE A 97 5.18 6.55 6.74
N PRO A 98 4.30 6.22 7.71
CA PRO A 98 4.42 6.69 9.10
C PRO A 98 5.78 6.41 9.76
N PRO A 99 6.49 5.28 9.45
CA PRO A 99 7.83 5.07 10.00
C PRO A 99 8.84 6.17 9.74
N ALA A 100 8.55 7.11 8.83
CA ALA A 100 9.33 8.32 8.61
C ALA A 100 9.30 9.31 9.79
N GLY A 101 8.46 9.10 10.81
CA GLY A 101 8.47 9.87 12.04
C GLY A 101 7.19 10.67 12.32
N PHE A 102 6.04 10.17 11.92
CA PHE A 102 4.74 10.76 12.27
C PHE A 102 3.70 9.69 12.56
N PHE A 103 2.79 9.97 13.46
CA PHE A 103 1.64 9.10 13.66
C PHE A 103 0.54 9.41 12.63
N PRO A 104 -0.20 8.42 12.13
CA PRO A 104 -1.34 8.65 11.24
C PRO A 104 -2.40 9.59 11.84
N ASP A 105 -2.55 9.62 13.15
CA ASP A 105 -3.49 10.50 13.88
C ASP A 105 -2.88 11.84 14.33
N ASP A 106 -1.71 12.21 13.82
CA ASP A 106 -1.08 13.51 14.04
C ASP A 106 -1.90 14.63 13.37
N GLU A 107 -2.00 15.78 14.03
CA GLU A 107 -2.72 16.95 13.52
C GLU A 107 -2.21 17.42 12.15
N ARG A 108 -0.93 17.22 11.85
CA ARG A 108 -0.34 17.55 10.55
C ARG A 108 -0.94 16.75 9.40
N CYS A 109 -1.52 15.57 9.69
CA CYS A 109 -2.17 14.75 8.68
C CYS A 109 -3.59 15.24 8.33
N MET A 110 -4.26 15.99 9.23
CA MET A 110 -5.67 16.37 9.06
C MET A 110 -5.96 17.10 7.74
N PRO A 111 -5.20 18.14 7.33
CA PRO A 111 -5.44 18.82 6.05
C PRO A 111 -5.28 17.91 4.83
N LEU A 112 -4.42 16.88 4.93
CA LEU A 112 -4.25 15.89 3.87
C LEU A 112 -5.47 14.98 3.79
N TYR A 113 -5.98 14.50 4.92
CA TYR A 113 -7.18 13.65 4.96
C TYR A 113 -8.42 14.40 4.45
N GLU A 114 -8.61 15.68 4.81
CA GLU A 114 -9.69 16.51 4.28
C GLU A 114 -9.66 16.57 2.73
N GLU A 115 -8.49 16.78 2.15
CA GLU A 115 -8.34 16.80 0.68
C GLU A 115 -8.54 15.41 0.07
N ILE A 116 -8.01 14.34 0.69
CA ILE A 116 -8.17 12.96 0.23
C ILE A 116 -9.65 12.55 0.25
N GLU A 117 -10.37 12.86 1.33
CA GLU A 117 -11.80 12.57 1.44
C GLU A 117 -12.61 13.32 0.37
N LYS A 118 -12.33 14.61 0.18
CA LYS A 118 -12.95 15.42 -0.86
C LYS A 118 -12.74 14.84 -2.26
N ARG A 119 -11.57 14.28 -2.54
CA ARG A 119 -11.25 13.61 -3.82
C ARG A 119 -11.84 12.20 -3.89
N GLY A 120 -12.15 11.60 -2.77
CA GLY A 120 -12.70 10.26 -2.66
C GLY A 120 -11.74 9.21 -3.21
N VAL A 121 -10.44 9.35 -2.94
CA VAL A 121 -9.39 8.41 -3.34
C VAL A 121 -8.93 7.57 -2.14
N PRO A 122 -8.46 6.33 -2.34
CA PRO A 122 -7.93 5.51 -1.27
C PRO A 122 -6.56 6.01 -0.81
N ILE A 123 -6.24 5.68 0.43
CA ILE A 123 -4.91 5.90 1.00
C ILE A 123 -4.29 4.57 1.41
N LEU A 124 -3.11 4.27 0.89
CA LEU A 124 -2.29 3.13 1.28
C LEU A 124 -1.32 3.59 2.38
N VAL A 125 -1.55 3.14 3.60
CA VAL A 125 -0.72 3.47 4.76
C VAL A 125 0.21 2.29 5.05
N HIS A 126 1.52 2.56 5.13
CA HIS A 126 2.44 1.54 5.64
C HIS A 126 2.08 1.21 7.08
N THR A 127 1.84 -0.05 7.38
CA THR A 127 1.53 -0.54 8.72
C THR A 127 2.46 -1.69 9.11
N GLY A 128 2.80 -1.74 10.39
CA GLY A 128 3.69 -2.77 10.94
C GLY A 128 5.17 -2.48 10.80
N GLN A 129 5.96 -3.53 10.73
CA GLN A 129 7.42 -3.43 10.72
C GLN A 129 7.94 -2.89 9.38
N THR A 130 9.00 -2.10 9.44
CA THR A 130 9.76 -1.66 8.27
C THR A 130 11.25 -1.95 8.42
N ASN A 131 11.91 -2.25 7.30
CA ASN A 131 13.36 -2.34 7.18
C ASN A 131 13.94 -1.22 6.26
N ILE A 132 13.11 -0.24 5.89
CA ILE A 132 13.51 0.86 5.03
C ILE A 132 14.29 1.89 5.87
N GLN A 133 15.43 2.34 5.33
CA GLN A 133 16.23 3.41 5.92
C GLN A 133 16.11 4.69 5.10
N ILE A 134 15.94 5.82 5.78
CA ILE A 134 15.94 7.12 5.13
C ILE A 134 17.39 7.60 4.96
N ARG A 135 17.80 7.80 3.72
CA ARG A 135 19.07 8.44 3.40
C ARG A 135 18.97 9.92 3.68
N SER A 136 19.68 10.37 4.72
CA SER A 136 19.79 11.78 5.05
C SER A 136 21.19 12.09 5.54
N GLY A 137 21.70 13.28 5.23
CA GLY A 137 22.88 13.85 5.86
C GLY A 137 22.67 14.12 7.35
N ASP A 138 21.42 14.33 7.78
CA ASP A 138 21.04 14.50 9.18
C ASP A 138 20.90 13.13 9.89
N PRO A 139 21.78 12.83 10.88
CA PRO A 139 21.68 11.58 11.65
C PRO A 139 20.34 11.40 12.36
N LYS A 140 19.68 12.47 12.79
CA LYS A 140 18.36 12.41 13.44
C LYS A 140 17.30 11.89 12.50
N LYS A 141 17.29 12.35 11.24
CA LYS A 141 16.35 11.86 10.21
C LYS A 141 16.62 10.39 9.87
N ARG A 142 17.89 9.96 9.79
CA ARG A 142 18.22 8.55 9.54
C ARG A 142 17.78 7.62 10.66
N MET A 143 17.81 8.10 11.90
CA MET A 143 17.38 7.36 13.08
C MET A 143 15.87 7.45 13.32
N ALA A 144 15.15 8.28 12.58
CA ALA A 144 13.72 8.53 12.78
C ALA A 144 12.82 7.45 12.17
N THR A 145 13.36 6.51 11.39
CA THR A 145 12.57 5.39 10.87
C THR A 145 12.26 4.44 12.02
N ASP A 146 10.99 4.42 12.43
CA ASP A 146 10.55 3.68 13.60
C ASP A 146 9.18 3.04 13.33
N SER A 147 9.14 1.71 13.43
CA SER A 147 7.92 0.92 13.21
C SER A 147 6.81 1.21 14.23
N ARG A 148 7.10 1.82 15.37
CA ARG A 148 6.08 2.22 16.36
C ARG A 148 5.07 3.21 15.78
N PHE A 149 5.49 4.08 14.85
CA PHE A 149 4.60 5.00 14.15
C PHE A 149 3.61 4.30 13.21
N ALA A 150 3.89 3.07 12.83
CA ALA A 150 3.09 2.28 11.89
C ALA A 150 2.19 1.23 12.56
N HIS A 151 1.96 1.32 13.86
CA HIS A 151 1.05 0.41 14.53
C HIS A 151 -0.38 0.59 13.99
N PRO A 152 -1.10 -0.50 13.63
CA PRO A 152 -2.43 -0.40 12.99
C PRO A 152 -3.45 0.45 13.76
N PHE A 153 -3.42 0.45 15.09
CA PHE A 153 -4.37 1.21 15.90
C PHE A 153 -4.34 2.72 15.73
N HIS A 154 -3.27 3.28 15.15
CA HIS A 154 -3.26 4.71 14.80
C HIS A 154 -4.28 5.06 13.71
N LEU A 155 -4.80 4.07 12.98
CA LEU A 155 -5.85 4.27 11.98
C LEU A 155 -7.27 4.19 12.58
N ASP A 156 -7.45 3.70 13.80
CA ASP A 156 -8.78 3.49 14.38
C ASP A 156 -9.59 4.80 14.50
N LYS A 157 -9.01 5.81 15.14
CA LYS A 157 -9.64 7.13 15.28
C LYS A 157 -9.84 7.80 13.91
N ILE A 158 -8.83 7.76 13.06
CA ILE A 158 -8.83 8.47 11.78
C ILE A 158 -9.83 7.87 10.80
N SER A 159 -9.97 6.56 10.74
CA SER A 159 -10.97 5.91 9.89
C SER A 159 -12.42 6.30 10.26
N ARG A 160 -12.67 6.57 11.54
CA ARG A 160 -13.98 7.06 12.00
C ARG A 160 -14.20 8.55 11.76
N LEU A 161 -13.13 9.36 11.81
CA LEU A 161 -13.20 10.79 11.51
C LEU A 161 -13.40 11.06 10.03
N PHE A 162 -12.86 10.20 9.16
CA PHE A 162 -12.91 10.33 7.71
C PHE A 162 -13.53 9.07 7.07
N PRO A 163 -14.86 8.86 7.26
CA PRO A 163 -15.52 7.64 6.77
C PRO A 163 -15.56 7.51 5.26
N GLY A 164 -15.36 8.62 4.53
CA GLY A 164 -15.29 8.64 3.07
C GLY A 164 -13.94 8.19 2.49
N ILE A 165 -12.91 8.01 3.32
CA ILE A 165 -11.59 7.56 2.88
C ILE A 165 -11.47 6.03 3.04
N PRO A 166 -11.21 5.27 1.96
CA PRO A 166 -10.76 3.90 2.08
C PRO A 166 -9.30 3.86 2.58
N PHE A 167 -9.08 3.43 3.81
CA PHE A 167 -7.75 3.22 4.37
C PHE A 167 -7.28 1.79 4.10
N VAL A 168 -6.21 1.64 3.35
CA VAL A 168 -5.62 0.34 3.02
C VAL A 168 -4.37 0.15 3.89
N MET A 169 -4.40 -0.83 4.78
CA MET A 169 -3.28 -1.19 5.65
C MET A 169 -2.31 -2.09 4.90
N ALA A 170 -1.14 -1.55 4.56
CA ALA A 170 -0.09 -2.30 3.88
C ALA A 170 0.37 -3.50 4.73
N HIS A 171 0.70 -4.61 4.06
CA HIS A 171 1.24 -5.83 4.67
C HIS A 171 0.34 -6.43 5.76
N SER A 172 -0.96 -6.15 5.71
CA SER A 172 -1.93 -6.56 6.74
C SER A 172 -1.47 -6.24 8.17
N GLY A 173 -0.64 -5.19 8.33
CA GLY A 173 -0.13 -4.75 9.63
C GLY A 173 0.96 -5.62 10.26
N TYR A 174 1.59 -6.55 9.53
CA TYR A 174 2.58 -7.46 10.12
C TYR A 174 3.63 -6.72 10.98
N PRO A 175 3.95 -7.19 12.22
CA PRO A 175 3.50 -8.43 12.88
C PRO A 175 2.15 -8.32 13.62
N HIS A 176 1.47 -7.18 13.61
CA HIS A 176 0.23 -6.87 14.33
C HIS A 176 -1.01 -7.32 13.55
N LEU A 177 -1.01 -8.57 13.05
CA LEU A 177 -2.07 -9.10 12.18
C LEU A 177 -3.44 -9.09 12.87
N MET A 178 -3.50 -9.46 14.16
CA MET A 178 -4.76 -9.49 14.91
C MET A 178 -5.39 -8.10 15.03
N GLU A 179 -4.59 -7.11 15.35
CA GLU A 179 -5.02 -5.72 15.48
C GLU A 179 -5.54 -5.18 14.14
N ALA A 180 -4.78 -5.40 13.07
CA ALA A 180 -5.15 -4.95 11.73
C ALA A 180 -6.46 -5.60 11.25
N TRP A 181 -6.61 -6.89 11.46
CA TRP A 181 -7.81 -7.63 11.05
C TRP A 181 -9.02 -7.29 11.89
N SER A 182 -8.84 -7.12 13.21
CA SER A 182 -9.89 -6.66 14.11
C SER A 182 -10.40 -5.28 13.69
N MET A 183 -9.50 -4.38 13.31
CA MET A 183 -9.85 -3.05 12.82
C MET A 183 -10.59 -3.10 11.48
N ALA A 184 -10.13 -3.94 10.54
CA ALA A 184 -10.82 -4.13 9.28
C ALA A 184 -12.22 -4.74 9.48
N HIS A 185 -12.40 -5.58 10.50
CA HIS A 185 -13.71 -6.09 10.89
C HIS A 185 -14.62 -4.98 11.47
N ALA A 186 -14.06 -4.14 12.34
CA ALA A 186 -14.83 -3.10 13.06
C ALA A 186 -15.15 -1.86 12.21
N ASN A 187 -14.32 -1.52 11.21
CA ASN A 187 -14.43 -0.29 10.43
C ASN A 187 -14.63 -0.61 8.94
N GLN A 188 -15.75 -0.15 8.38
CA GLN A 188 -16.16 -0.48 7.01
C GLN A 188 -15.25 0.10 5.92
N ASN A 189 -14.50 1.15 6.22
CA ASN A 189 -13.57 1.82 5.31
C ASN A 189 -12.11 1.42 5.51
N ILE A 190 -11.84 0.40 6.33
CA ILE A 190 -10.50 -0.20 6.45
C ILE A 190 -10.40 -1.44 5.57
N TYR A 191 -9.33 -1.47 4.78
CA TYR A 191 -8.97 -2.54 3.86
C TYR A 191 -7.62 -3.14 4.26
N LEU A 192 -7.39 -4.39 3.89
CA LEU A 192 -6.12 -5.09 4.11
C LEU A 192 -5.41 -5.25 2.77
N ASP A 193 -4.12 -4.95 2.73
CA ASP A 193 -3.25 -5.25 1.62
C ASP A 193 -2.36 -6.46 1.95
N ILE A 194 -2.39 -7.44 1.09
CA ILE A 194 -1.60 -8.68 1.22
C ILE A 194 -0.32 -8.61 0.40
N SER A 195 0.44 -7.54 0.56
CA SER A 195 1.69 -7.29 -0.15
C SER A 195 2.94 -7.69 0.65
N GLY A 196 4.08 -7.74 -0.01
CA GLY A 196 5.35 -8.07 0.59
C GLY A 196 5.76 -9.54 0.41
N SER A 197 6.81 -9.97 1.09
CA SER A 197 7.32 -11.35 1.02
C SER A 197 7.86 -11.84 2.36
N GLY A 198 8.15 -13.13 2.47
CA GLY A 198 8.65 -13.74 3.69
C GLY A 198 7.69 -13.54 4.86
N PRO A 199 8.16 -13.06 6.03
CA PRO A 199 7.32 -13.00 7.23
C PRO A 199 6.04 -12.18 7.07
N TRP A 200 6.03 -11.15 6.20
CA TRP A 200 4.85 -10.30 5.98
C TRP A 200 3.66 -11.04 5.39
N THR A 201 3.91 -12.07 4.61
CA THR A 201 2.87 -12.82 3.91
C THR A 201 2.79 -14.28 4.30
N ASP A 202 3.93 -14.93 4.55
CA ASP A 202 4.00 -16.38 4.80
C ASP A 202 3.34 -16.75 6.13
N GLY A 203 3.31 -15.82 7.09
CA GLY A 203 2.64 -15.97 8.37
C GLY A 203 1.11 -15.87 8.34
N ILE A 204 0.52 -15.30 7.28
CA ILE A 204 -0.93 -15.04 7.23
C ILE A 204 -1.76 -16.32 7.44
N PRO A 205 -1.56 -17.43 6.67
CA PRO A 205 -2.37 -18.62 6.85
C PRO A 205 -2.15 -19.29 8.21
N LEU A 206 -0.91 -19.30 8.69
CA LEU A 206 -0.58 -19.89 10.00
C LEU A 206 -1.27 -19.14 11.13
N PHE A 207 -1.14 -17.83 11.14
CA PHE A 207 -1.77 -16.96 12.13
C PHE A 207 -3.30 -17.08 12.08
N TYR A 208 -3.90 -16.95 10.88
CA TYR A 208 -5.34 -16.98 10.71
C TYR A 208 -5.96 -18.29 11.20
N ASN A 209 -5.36 -19.42 10.84
CA ASN A 209 -5.85 -20.73 11.28
C ASN A 209 -5.64 -20.95 12.78
N ALA A 210 -4.52 -20.47 13.35
CA ALA A 210 -4.23 -20.60 14.78
C ALA A 210 -5.23 -19.86 15.67
N ILE A 211 -5.78 -18.73 15.21
CA ILE A 211 -6.79 -17.97 15.98
C ILE A 211 -8.24 -18.44 15.74
N GLY A 212 -8.45 -19.55 15.03
CA GLY A 212 -9.80 -20.07 14.76
C GLY A 212 -10.42 -19.64 13.43
N GLY A 213 -9.66 -18.93 12.59
CA GLY A 213 -10.05 -18.58 11.23
C GLY A 213 -11.36 -17.77 11.14
N GLN A 214 -12.19 -18.09 10.16
CA GLN A 214 -13.49 -17.44 9.92
C GLN A 214 -14.47 -17.49 11.10
N ASN A 215 -14.30 -18.43 12.03
CA ASN A 215 -15.15 -18.53 13.21
C ASN A 215 -14.81 -17.52 14.30
N PHE A 216 -13.63 -16.91 14.26
CA PHE A 216 -13.17 -15.96 15.27
C PHE A 216 -13.20 -14.51 14.76
N ILE A 217 -12.47 -14.23 13.68
CA ILE A 217 -12.49 -12.92 13.01
C ILE A 217 -12.75 -13.18 11.52
N PRO A 218 -14.01 -13.15 11.06
CA PRO A 218 -14.32 -13.39 9.66
C PRO A 218 -13.68 -12.30 8.78
N ILE A 219 -12.94 -12.72 7.77
CA ILE A 219 -12.41 -11.82 6.76
C ILE A 219 -13.50 -11.50 5.76
N ASP A 220 -13.76 -10.23 5.55
CA ASP A 220 -14.49 -9.74 4.41
C ASP A 220 -13.54 -9.60 3.22
N PHE A 221 -13.49 -10.60 2.37
CA PHE A 221 -12.62 -10.61 1.18
C PHE A 221 -12.94 -9.48 0.18
N ALA A 222 -14.09 -8.82 0.30
CA ALA A 222 -14.38 -7.60 -0.48
C ALA A 222 -13.55 -6.39 -0.02
N ARG A 223 -12.83 -6.52 1.10
CA ARG A 223 -11.94 -5.48 1.64
C ARG A 223 -10.48 -5.92 1.73
N VAL A 224 -10.09 -6.90 0.93
CA VAL A 224 -8.70 -7.34 0.78
C VAL A 224 -8.22 -6.99 -0.63
N VAL A 225 -7.07 -6.35 -0.75
CA VAL A 225 -6.41 -6.07 -2.03
C VAL A 225 -5.07 -6.77 -2.11
N TRP A 226 -4.67 -7.08 -3.32
CA TRP A 226 -3.36 -7.63 -3.60
C TRP A 226 -2.41 -6.56 -4.13
N GLY A 227 -1.14 -6.64 -3.69
CA GLY A 227 -0.02 -5.91 -4.25
C GLY A 227 1.26 -6.73 -4.16
N SER A 228 2.22 -6.52 -5.04
CA SER A 228 3.49 -7.24 -5.02
C SER A 228 4.52 -6.63 -4.07
N ASP A 229 4.40 -5.33 -3.80
CA ASP A 229 5.42 -4.55 -3.09
C ASP A 229 6.81 -4.60 -3.76
N ASN A 230 6.83 -4.96 -5.04
CA ASN A 230 8.07 -5.17 -5.80
C ASN A 230 9.06 -6.13 -5.09
N CYS A 231 8.54 -7.10 -4.32
CA CYS A 231 9.36 -8.05 -3.55
C CYS A 231 9.75 -9.30 -4.34
N LEU A 232 8.87 -9.74 -5.24
CA LEU A 232 9.02 -10.91 -6.11
C LEU A 232 8.46 -10.57 -7.48
N PRO A 233 8.83 -11.33 -8.54
CA PRO A 233 8.12 -11.25 -9.82
C PRO A 233 6.61 -11.43 -9.61
N GLN A 234 5.79 -10.61 -10.27
CA GLN A 234 4.35 -10.56 -10.04
C GLN A 234 3.68 -11.93 -10.22
N ALA A 235 4.08 -12.72 -11.22
CA ALA A 235 3.54 -14.06 -11.45
C ALA A 235 3.78 -14.99 -10.25
N GLU A 236 5.00 -14.98 -9.68
CA GLU A 236 5.35 -15.76 -8.50
C GLU A 236 4.55 -15.30 -7.28
N HIS A 237 4.46 -13.99 -7.08
CA HIS A 237 3.72 -13.41 -5.96
C HIS A 237 2.22 -13.74 -6.03
N ILE A 238 1.60 -13.64 -7.22
CA ILE A 238 0.20 -14.04 -7.45
C ILE A 238 -0.02 -15.53 -7.11
N ALA A 239 0.86 -16.42 -7.56
CA ALA A 239 0.74 -17.85 -7.30
C ALA A 239 0.82 -18.15 -5.80
N ARG A 240 1.77 -17.52 -5.09
CA ARG A 240 1.97 -17.64 -3.64
C ARG A 240 0.75 -17.11 -2.88
N MET A 241 0.34 -15.88 -3.13
CA MET A 241 -0.81 -15.27 -2.45
C MET A 241 -2.12 -16.01 -2.77
N SER A 242 -2.32 -16.44 -4.01
CA SER A 242 -3.48 -17.27 -4.37
C SER A 242 -3.53 -18.58 -3.54
N THR A 243 -2.38 -19.17 -3.25
CA THR A 243 -2.30 -20.36 -2.39
C THR A 243 -2.65 -20.02 -0.95
N TYR A 244 -2.10 -18.94 -0.40
CA TYR A 244 -2.38 -18.51 0.99
C TYR A 244 -3.85 -18.12 1.17
N MET A 245 -4.43 -17.42 0.20
CA MET A 245 -5.84 -17.06 0.27
C MET A 245 -6.74 -18.28 0.24
N ARG A 246 -6.42 -19.32 -0.54
CA ARG A 246 -7.14 -20.60 -0.49
C ARG A 246 -7.08 -21.28 0.88
N GLN A 247 -5.91 -21.24 1.51
CA GLN A 247 -5.71 -21.84 2.85
C GLN A 247 -6.56 -21.17 3.93
N ILE A 248 -6.92 -19.89 3.75
CA ILE A 248 -7.80 -19.15 4.66
C ILE A 248 -9.25 -19.06 4.16
N GLY A 249 -9.64 -19.87 3.16
CA GLY A 249 -11.03 -20.05 2.73
C GLY A 249 -11.47 -19.21 1.54
N ALA A 250 -10.57 -18.47 0.86
CA ALA A 250 -10.94 -17.73 -0.34
C ALA A 250 -11.18 -18.68 -1.53
N GLY A 251 -12.41 -18.74 -2.02
CA GLY A 251 -12.79 -19.44 -3.23
C GLY A 251 -12.38 -18.68 -4.50
N SER A 252 -12.83 -19.14 -5.66
CA SER A 252 -12.49 -18.49 -6.94
C SER A 252 -13.09 -17.09 -7.08
N LYS A 253 -14.27 -16.87 -6.52
CA LYS A 253 -14.95 -15.55 -6.51
C LYS A 253 -14.17 -14.55 -5.65
N GLU A 254 -13.83 -14.96 -4.44
CA GLU A 254 -13.08 -14.13 -3.50
C GLU A 254 -11.69 -13.76 -4.05
N ARG A 255 -11.01 -14.71 -4.70
CA ARG A 255 -9.72 -14.41 -5.35
C ARG A 255 -9.84 -13.40 -6.48
N LYS A 256 -10.92 -13.41 -7.28
CA LYS A 256 -11.17 -12.35 -8.29
C LYS A 256 -11.32 -10.97 -7.64
N LEU A 257 -12.02 -10.90 -6.49
CA LEU A 257 -12.13 -9.67 -5.71
C LEU A 257 -10.75 -9.19 -5.28
N ILE A 258 -9.97 -10.05 -4.63
CA ILE A 258 -8.66 -9.72 -4.05
C ILE A 258 -7.66 -9.25 -5.11
N PHE A 259 -7.54 -9.97 -6.22
CA PHE A 259 -6.52 -9.71 -7.24
C PHE A 259 -6.90 -8.64 -8.26
N GLY A 260 -8.09 -8.05 -8.18
CA GLY A 260 -8.43 -7.00 -9.14
C GLY A 260 -9.71 -6.21 -8.85
N GLU A 261 -10.85 -6.85 -8.63
CA GLU A 261 -12.14 -6.15 -8.56
C GLU A 261 -12.20 -5.14 -7.41
N ASN A 262 -11.62 -5.47 -6.23
CA ASN A 262 -11.55 -4.53 -5.11
C ASN A 262 -10.69 -3.32 -5.44
N ALA A 263 -9.52 -3.53 -6.02
CA ALA A 263 -8.65 -2.45 -6.47
C ALA A 263 -9.34 -1.58 -7.52
N ARG A 264 -10.02 -2.21 -8.51
CA ARG A 264 -10.80 -1.51 -9.54
C ARG A 264 -11.86 -0.59 -8.93
N LYS A 265 -12.60 -1.11 -7.92
CA LYS A 265 -13.62 -0.34 -7.19
C LYS A 265 -13.00 0.83 -6.42
N LEU A 266 -11.91 0.61 -5.68
CA LEU A 266 -11.21 1.63 -4.91
C LEU A 266 -10.68 2.75 -5.80
N LEU A 267 -10.13 2.40 -6.96
CA LEU A 267 -9.54 3.34 -7.91
C LEU A 267 -10.58 3.96 -8.86
N LYS A 268 -11.86 3.56 -8.74
CA LYS A 268 -12.97 4.04 -9.59
C LYS A 268 -12.65 3.89 -11.08
N ILE A 269 -12.12 2.72 -11.46
CA ILE A 269 -11.80 2.38 -12.84
C ILE A 269 -13.00 1.63 -13.45
N SER A 270 -13.39 2.05 -14.65
CA SER A 270 -14.49 1.45 -15.42
C SER A 270 -14.13 0.07 -15.98
#